data_d48541331280dc9b2440ea0274c1b268
#
_entry.id   d48541331280dc9b2440ea0274c1b268
#
_cell.length_a   1.000
_cell.length_b   1.000
_cell.length_c   1.000
_cell.angle_alpha   90.00
_cell.angle_beta   90.00
_cell.angle_gamma   90.00
#
_symmetry.space_group_name_H-M   'P 1'
#
loop_
_entity.id
_entity.type
_entity.pdbx_description
1 polymer ?
#
loop_
_entity_poly.entity_id
_entity_poly.type
_entity_poly.pdbx_seq_one_letter_code
_entity_poly.pdbx_strand_id
1 'polypeptide(L)'
;MRRNGSILRLLGGADRDLRAEVAEGRFRADLYHALARTTLEVPPLRERPGDLGILAQSLLFEAAAAHGKPVHGLSEDAIRFLAGYDWPGNLRELENEITRMLIFSQDSLLGPELISRHILQAAPGARPDLALDAVLAGRGTLKDRVEEVEARILRETLTRLKWNKSRAAQELDLSRVGLRAKIERYGIEEPGKVAQSDPQSEEE
;
A
#
# COMPACT_ATOMS: atom_id res chain seq x y z
N MET A 1 12.48 -16.53 -60.46
CA MET A 1 11.82 -15.42 -59.71
C MET A 1 11.78 -15.82 -58.26
N ARG A 2 12.70 -15.30 -57.41
CA ARG A 2 12.67 -15.52 -55.95
C ARG A 2 11.69 -14.56 -55.36
N ARG A 3 10.55 -15.05 -54.83
CA ARG A 3 9.64 -14.25 -54.00
C ARG A 3 10.39 -13.95 -52.69
N ASN A 4 10.76 -12.68 -52.50
CA ASN A 4 11.13 -12.17 -51.18
C ASN A 4 9.90 -12.23 -50.27
N GLY A 5 9.73 -13.35 -49.57
CA GLY A 5 8.68 -13.47 -48.55
C GLY A 5 9.12 -12.67 -47.34
N SER A 6 8.53 -11.50 -47.18
CA SER A 6 8.64 -10.79 -45.92
C SER A 6 8.01 -11.64 -44.81
N ILE A 7 8.80 -12.05 -43.81
CA ILE A 7 8.28 -12.74 -42.65
C ILE A 7 7.70 -11.68 -41.71
N LEU A 8 6.38 -11.62 -41.62
CA LEU A 8 5.70 -10.79 -40.65
C LEU A 8 5.53 -11.59 -39.35
N ARG A 9 6.06 -11.08 -38.25
CA ARG A 9 5.81 -11.60 -36.90
C ARG A 9 4.81 -10.70 -36.20
N LEU A 10 3.68 -11.27 -35.78
CA LEU A 10 2.63 -10.58 -35.06
C LEU A 10 2.67 -11.04 -33.59
N LEU A 11 2.66 -10.05 -32.68
CA LEU A 11 2.53 -10.24 -31.23
C LEU A 11 1.29 -9.50 -30.78
N GLY A 12 0.37 -10.18 -30.11
CA GLY A 12 -0.83 -9.60 -29.50
C GLY A 12 -0.78 -9.77 -27.99
N GLY A 13 -1.23 -8.78 -27.26
CA GLY A 13 -1.42 -8.85 -25.80
C GLY A 13 -2.90 -8.64 -25.44
N ALA A 14 -3.36 -9.34 -24.39
CA ALA A 14 -4.70 -9.19 -23.85
C ALA A 14 -4.61 -9.23 -22.30
N ASP A 15 -5.50 -8.51 -21.67
CA ASP A 15 -5.64 -8.44 -20.20
C ASP A 15 -6.74 -9.36 -19.66
N ARG A 16 -7.31 -10.22 -20.53
CA ARG A 16 -8.41 -11.13 -20.22
C ARG A 16 -8.28 -12.45 -20.97
N ASP A 17 -8.99 -13.47 -20.52
CA ASP A 17 -9.03 -14.76 -21.21
C ASP A 17 -9.81 -14.66 -22.51
N LEU A 18 -9.09 -14.64 -23.62
CA LEU A 18 -9.68 -14.58 -24.95
C LEU A 18 -10.51 -15.82 -25.31
N ARG A 19 -10.30 -16.97 -24.67
CA ARG A 19 -11.14 -18.17 -24.88
C ARG A 19 -12.53 -17.95 -24.30
N ALA A 20 -12.60 -17.37 -23.12
CA ALA A 20 -13.88 -17.00 -22.51
C ALA A 20 -14.60 -15.94 -23.34
N GLU A 21 -13.86 -14.93 -23.84
CA GLU A 21 -14.42 -13.89 -24.71
C GLU A 21 -14.98 -14.45 -26.03
N VAL A 22 -14.35 -15.51 -26.61
CA VAL A 22 -14.86 -16.21 -27.79
C VAL A 22 -16.14 -16.98 -27.44
N ALA A 23 -16.17 -17.69 -26.31
CA ALA A 23 -17.35 -18.46 -25.89
C ALA A 23 -18.57 -17.55 -25.65
N GLU A 24 -18.34 -16.33 -25.20
CA GLU A 24 -19.40 -15.32 -24.95
C GLU A 24 -19.70 -14.44 -26.19
N GLY A 25 -19.05 -14.72 -27.36
CA GLY A 25 -19.28 -14.00 -28.61
C GLY A 25 -18.69 -12.60 -28.68
N ARG A 26 -17.89 -12.18 -27.69
CA ARG A 26 -17.23 -10.86 -27.67
C ARG A 26 -15.91 -10.81 -28.46
N PHE A 27 -15.34 -11.98 -28.79
CA PHE A 27 -14.15 -12.08 -29.62
C PHE A 27 -14.34 -13.11 -30.74
N ARG A 28 -13.84 -12.83 -31.92
CA ARG A 28 -13.98 -13.72 -33.08
C ARG A 28 -13.13 -14.96 -32.94
N ALA A 29 -13.73 -16.14 -33.10
CA ALA A 29 -13.05 -17.43 -32.99
C ALA A 29 -11.93 -17.60 -34.05
N ASP A 30 -12.18 -17.18 -35.28
CA ASP A 30 -11.20 -17.28 -36.37
C ASP A 30 -9.95 -16.43 -36.10
N LEU A 31 -10.12 -15.21 -35.53
CA LEU A 31 -9.03 -14.35 -35.15
C LEU A 31 -8.25 -14.94 -33.96
N TYR A 32 -8.97 -15.46 -32.97
CA TYR A 32 -8.33 -16.16 -31.84
C TYR A 32 -7.42 -17.28 -32.33
N HIS A 33 -7.91 -18.18 -33.17
CA HIS A 33 -7.13 -19.29 -33.70
C HIS A 33 -5.96 -18.86 -34.59
N ALA A 34 -6.08 -17.73 -35.28
CA ALA A 34 -4.99 -17.19 -36.08
C ALA A 34 -3.84 -16.64 -35.21
N LEU A 35 -4.16 -16.03 -34.05
CA LEU A 35 -3.22 -15.40 -33.12
C LEU A 35 -2.63 -16.40 -32.11
N ALA A 36 -3.46 -17.26 -31.54
CA ALA A 36 -3.15 -18.10 -30.39
C ALA A 36 -2.33 -19.37 -30.75
N ARG A 37 -1.45 -19.30 -31.74
CA ARG A 37 -0.54 -20.43 -32.08
C ARG A 37 0.45 -20.72 -30.96
N THR A 38 0.90 -19.68 -30.26
CA THR A 38 1.72 -19.75 -29.07
C THR A 38 1.19 -18.75 -28.09
N THR A 39 0.77 -19.20 -26.91
CA THR A 39 0.28 -18.36 -25.84
C THR A 39 1.31 -18.36 -24.72
N LEU A 40 1.68 -17.18 -24.26
CA LEU A 40 2.51 -16.97 -23.08
C LEU A 40 1.66 -16.27 -22.04
N GLU A 41 1.54 -16.88 -20.88
CA GLU A 41 0.88 -16.27 -19.73
C GLU A 41 1.93 -15.56 -18.89
N VAL A 42 1.70 -14.29 -18.60
CA VAL A 42 2.53 -13.49 -17.70
C VAL A 42 1.88 -13.51 -16.33
N PRO A 43 2.47 -14.19 -15.33
CA PRO A 43 1.87 -14.25 -13.99
C PRO A 43 1.86 -12.86 -13.34
N PRO A 44 0.87 -12.58 -12.49
CA PRO A 44 0.82 -11.34 -11.72
C PRO A 44 2.00 -11.25 -10.74
N LEU A 45 2.29 -10.04 -10.28
CA LEU A 45 3.48 -9.78 -9.45
C LEU A 45 3.47 -10.56 -8.13
N ARG A 46 2.30 -10.78 -7.52
CA ARG A 46 2.12 -11.61 -6.30
C ARG A 46 2.56 -13.07 -6.46
N GLU A 47 2.59 -13.60 -7.68
CA GLU A 47 3.00 -14.98 -7.96
C GLU A 47 4.50 -15.12 -8.24
N ARG A 48 5.23 -13.99 -8.27
CA ARG A 48 6.69 -13.96 -8.48
C ARG A 48 7.40 -13.03 -7.48
N PRO A 49 7.29 -13.33 -6.18
CA PRO A 49 7.85 -12.47 -5.13
C PRO A 49 9.38 -12.33 -5.21
N GLY A 50 10.07 -13.34 -5.78
CA GLY A 50 11.52 -13.30 -6.00
C GLY A 50 12.00 -12.24 -7.00
N ASP A 51 11.12 -11.83 -7.93
CA ASP A 51 11.47 -10.84 -8.96
C ASP A 51 11.26 -9.41 -8.44
N LEU A 52 10.44 -9.23 -7.40
CA LEU A 52 9.99 -7.92 -6.97
C LEU A 52 11.13 -6.99 -6.60
N GLY A 53 12.13 -7.46 -5.85
CA GLY A 53 13.27 -6.64 -5.46
C GLY A 53 14.06 -6.12 -6.66
N ILE A 54 14.28 -6.97 -7.66
CA ILE A 54 15.00 -6.60 -8.88
C ILE A 54 14.18 -5.61 -9.71
N LEU A 55 12.88 -5.85 -9.85
CA LEU A 55 11.97 -4.97 -10.57
C LEU A 55 11.86 -3.59 -9.90
N ALA A 56 11.67 -3.56 -8.58
CA ALA A 56 11.59 -2.32 -7.82
C ALA A 56 12.89 -1.49 -7.94
N GLN A 57 14.05 -2.15 -7.89
CA GLN A 57 15.33 -1.50 -8.05
C GLN A 57 15.51 -0.94 -9.49
N SER A 58 15.11 -1.68 -10.52
CA SER A 58 15.16 -1.24 -11.92
C SER A 58 14.27 -0.02 -12.14
N LEU A 59 13.02 -0.07 -11.66
CA LEU A 59 12.07 1.04 -11.73
C LEU A 59 12.59 2.28 -11.00
N LEU A 60 13.25 2.10 -9.86
CA LEU A 60 13.85 3.21 -9.12
C LEU A 60 14.94 3.90 -9.94
N PHE A 61 15.85 3.14 -10.58
CA PHE A 61 16.90 3.72 -11.39
C PHE A 61 16.37 4.41 -12.66
N GLU A 62 15.35 3.84 -13.29
CA GLU A 62 14.66 4.47 -14.42
C GLU A 62 14.00 5.79 -14.02
N ALA A 63 13.25 5.80 -12.91
CA ALA A 63 12.63 6.99 -12.38
C ALA A 63 13.68 8.05 -11.96
N ALA A 64 14.77 7.62 -11.32
CA ALA A 64 15.88 8.50 -10.90
C ALA A 64 16.55 9.18 -12.10
N ALA A 65 16.78 8.45 -13.18
CA ALA A 65 17.32 8.99 -14.42
C ALA A 65 16.36 10.00 -15.05
N ALA A 66 15.06 9.69 -15.09
CA ALA A 66 14.04 10.58 -15.65
C ALA A 66 13.89 11.89 -14.86
N HIS A 67 14.04 11.84 -13.54
CA HIS A 67 13.91 13.00 -12.66
C HIS A 67 15.24 13.69 -12.32
N GLY A 68 16.37 13.20 -12.82
CA GLY A 68 17.69 13.76 -12.56
C GLY A 68 18.11 13.69 -11.08
N LYS A 69 17.58 12.71 -10.33
CA LYS A 69 17.78 12.57 -8.89
C LYS A 69 18.75 11.43 -8.58
N PRO A 70 19.92 11.70 -7.96
CA PRO A 70 20.87 10.64 -7.65
C PRO A 70 20.32 9.74 -6.52
N VAL A 71 20.32 8.42 -6.73
CA VAL A 71 19.92 7.42 -5.74
C VAL A 71 20.92 6.27 -5.72
N HIS A 72 21.05 5.63 -4.55
CA HIS A 72 21.85 4.41 -4.37
C HIS A 72 21.00 3.15 -4.45
N GLY A 73 19.71 3.23 -4.11
CA GLY A 73 18.81 2.09 -4.17
C GLY A 73 17.71 2.12 -3.12
N LEU A 74 17.05 0.98 -2.97
CA LEU A 74 16.12 0.69 -1.89
C LEU A 74 16.85 -0.02 -0.75
N SER A 75 16.48 0.27 0.50
CA SER A 75 16.98 -0.48 1.65
C SER A 75 16.40 -1.91 1.66
N GLU A 76 17.09 -2.84 2.32
CA GLU A 76 16.59 -4.22 2.47
C GLU A 76 15.23 -4.27 3.17
N ASP A 77 15.02 -3.38 4.13
CA ASP A 77 13.75 -3.26 4.83
C ASP A 77 12.63 -2.78 3.90
N ALA A 78 12.89 -1.77 3.06
CA ALA A 78 11.93 -1.33 2.07
C ALA A 78 11.55 -2.45 1.09
N ILE A 79 12.54 -3.20 0.59
CA ILE A 79 12.29 -4.34 -0.30
C ILE A 79 11.44 -5.41 0.40
N ARG A 80 11.68 -5.71 1.68
CA ARG A 80 10.86 -6.69 2.43
C ARG A 80 9.41 -6.26 2.56
N PHE A 81 9.14 -4.98 2.83
CA PHE A 81 7.77 -4.47 2.90
C PHE A 81 7.06 -4.50 1.56
N LEU A 82 7.75 -4.06 0.51
CA LEU A 82 7.20 -4.11 -0.85
C LEU A 82 6.89 -5.55 -1.26
N ALA A 83 7.73 -6.53 -0.89
CA ALA A 83 7.52 -7.94 -1.20
C ALA A 83 6.32 -8.56 -0.46
N GLY A 84 5.90 -7.98 0.65
CA GLY A 84 4.77 -8.45 1.43
C GLY A 84 3.40 -7.95 0.95
N TYR A 85 3.33 -7.13 -0.08
CA TYR A 85 2.09 -6.58 -0.63
C TYR A 85 1.68 -7.30 -1.92
N ASP A 86 0.37 -7.47 -2.14
CA ASP A 86 -0.16 -8.28 -3.25
C ASP A 86 -0.14 -7.60 -4.62
N TRP A 87 0.08 -6.30 -4.66
CA TRP A 87 0.17 -5.50 -5.89
C TRP A 87 -1.00 -5.74 -6.86
N PRO A 88 -2.25 -5.41 -6.50
CA PRO A 88 -3.41 -5.62 -7.37
C PRO A 88 -3.28 -4.90 -8.71
N GLY A 89 -2.60 -3.74 -8.75
CA GLY A 89 -2.26 -3.00 -9.96
C GLY A 89 -0.95 -3.46 -10.61
N ASN A 90 -0.36 -4.57 -10.11
CA ASN A 90 0.87 -5.17 -10.64
C ASN A 90 2.02 -4.16 -10.81
N LEU A 91 2.71 -4.22 -11.95
CA LEU A 91 3.90 -3.40 -12.21
C LEU A 91 3.59 -1.89 -12.25
N ARG A 92 2.41 -1.51 -12.74
CA ARG A 92 2.01 -0.10 -12.81
C ARG A 92 1.84 0.52 -11.42
N GLU A 93 1.27 -0.23 -10.49
CA GLU A 93 1.13 0.23 -9.11
C GLU A 93 2.50 0.31 -8.42
N LEU A 94 3.37 -0.68 -8.63
CA LEU A 94 4.73 -0.67 -8.12
C LEU A 94 5.52 0.53 -8.66
N GLU A 95 5.45 0.81 -9.96
CA GLU A 95 6.11 1.95 -10.61
C GLU A 95 5.66 3.29 -10.01
N ASN A 96 4.35 3.46 -9.81
CA ASN A 96 3.78 4.65 -9.19
C ASN A 96 4.29 4.82 -7.74
N GLU A 97 4.34 3.74 -6.97
CA GLU A 97 4.82 3.78 -5.59
C GLU A 97 6.32 4.12 -5.52
N ILE A 98 7.15 3.48 -6.35
CA ILE A 98 8.59 3.76 -6.44
C ILE A 98 8.85 5.21 -6.86
N THR A 99 8.11 5.70 -7.84
CA THR A 99 8.22 7.10 -8.28
C THR A 99 7.83 8.07 -7.16
N ARG A 100 6.76 7.77 -6.43
CA ARG A 100 6.33 8.54 -5.27
C ARG A 100 7.41 8.55 -4.18
N MET A 101 7.96 7.39 -3.82
CA MET A 101 9.04 7.26 -2.85
C MET A 101 10.25 8.11 -3.26
N LEU A 102 10.63 8.06 -4.54
CA LEU A 102 11.73 8.87 -5.09
C LEU A 102 11.47 10.37 -4.93
N ILE A 103 10.26 10.85 -5.28
CA ILE A 103 9.92 12.27 -5.20
C ILE A 103 10.05 12.78 -3.77
N PHE A 104 9.55 12.02 -2.79
CA PHE A 104 9.56 12.40 -1.38
C PHE A 104 10.90 12.12 -0.67
N SER A 105 11.79 11.31 -1.26
CA SER A 105 13.08 11.02 -0.64
C SER A 105 13.94 12.27 -0.54
N GLN A 106 14.71 12.38 0.52
CA GLN A 106 15.77 13.38 0.71
C GLN A 106 17.15 12.74 0.67
N ASP A 107 17.18 11.43 0.94
CA ASP A 107 18.38 10.62 0.98
C ASP A 107 18.54 9.83 -0.32
N SER A 108 19.76 9.40 -0.59
CA SER A 108 20.11 8.59 -1.75
C SER A 108 19.69 7.11 -1.59
N LEU A 109 19.43 6.63 -0.37
CA LEU A 109 18.94 5.30 -0.05
C LEU A 109 17.49 5.41 0.45
N LEU A 110 16.55 4.79 -0.27
CA LEU A 110 15.13 4.89 0.04
C LEU A 110 14.74 3.82 1.08
N GLY A 111 14.26 4.28 2.23
CA GLY A 111 13.84 3.43 3.34
C GLY A 111 12.32 3.16 3.37
N PRO A 112 11.88 2.33 4.33
CA PRO A 112 10.47 1.96 4.50
C PRO A 112 9.57 3.13 4.93
N GLU A 113 10.13 4.19 5.51
CA GLU A 113 9.41 5.41 5.92
C GLU A 113 8.75 6.14 4.75
N LEU A 114 9.23 5.89 3.52
CA LEU A 114 8.71 6.46 2.29
C LEU A 114 7.55 5.64 1.70
N ILE A 115 7.36 4.39 2.16
CA ILE A 115 6.31 3.49 1.65
C ILE A 115 4.93 3.99 2.09
N SER A 116 3.96 3.90 1.19
CA SER A 116 2.56 4.25 1.47
C SER A 116 1.98 3.40 2.61
N ARG A 117 1.20 4.04 3.48
CA ARG A 117 0.60 3.38 4.67
C ARG A 117 -0.20 2.13 4.33
N HIS A 118 -0.94 2.13 3.23
CA HIS A 118 -1.75 0.98 2.85
C HIS A 118 -0.90 -0.25 2.51
N ILE A 119 0.28 -0.07 1.93
CA ILE A 119 1.24 -1.15 1.63
C ILE A 119 1.87 -1.66 2.94
N LEU A 120 2.30 -0.76 3.82
CA LEU A 120 2.86 -1.13 5.12
C LEU A 120 1.86 -1.91 6.00
N GLN A 121 0.56 -1.59 5.92
CA GLN A 121 -0.49 -2.25 6.70
C GLN A 121 -0.88 -3.62 6.14
N ALA A 122 -0.73 -3.83 4.84
CA ALA A 122 -1.10 -5.07 4.17
C ALA A 122 0.03 -6.12 4.17
N ALA A 123 1.27 -5.73 4.43
CA ALA A 123 2.40 -6.64 4.43
C ALA A 123 2.28 -7.69 5.56
N PRO A 124 2.36 -9.00 5.26
CA PRO A 124 2.35 -10.05 6.26
C PRO A 124 3.55 -9.88 7.21
N GLY A 125 3.29 -9.69 8.49
CA GLY A 125 4.33 -9.42 9.48
C GLY A 125 4.65 -7.94 9.68
N ALA A 126 3.79 -7.03 9.20
CA ALA A 126 3.85 -5.64 9.59
C ALA A 126 3.80 -5.55 11.12
N ARG A 127 4.99 -5.48 11.73
CA ARG A 127 5.08 -5.26 13.17
C ARG A 127 4.50 -3.87 13.45
N PRO A 128 3.65 -3.75 14.48
CA PRO A 128 3.17 -2.44 14.94
C PRO A 128 4.32 -1.44 15.17
N ASP A 129 5.51 -1.96 15.48
CA ASP A 129 6.73 -1.20 15.77
C ASP A 129 7.23 -0.35 14.58
N LEU A 130 7.08 -0.82 13.35
CA LEU A 130 7.57 -0.09 12.16
C LEU A 130 6.66 1.07 11.74
N ALA A 131 5.39 0.99 12.09
CA ALA A 131 4.54 2.17 12.00
C ALA A 131 4.88 3.19 13.10
N LEU A 132 5.48 2.76 14.20
CA LEU A 132 6.04 3.62 15.23
C LEU A 132 7.32 4.30 14.73
N ASP A 133 8.21 3.54 14.07
CA ASP A 133 9.43 4.08 13.48
C ASP A 133 9.13 5.10 12.37
N ALA A 134 8.08 4.89 11.57
CA ALA A 134 7.61 5.87 10.58
C ALA A 134 7.07 7.15 11.23
N VAL A 135 6.41 7.06 12.40
CA VAL A 135 5.98 8.21 13.19
C VAL A 135 7.18 8.89 13.86
N LEU A 136 8.15 8.12 14.33
CA LEU A 136 9.38 8.64 14.92
C LEU A 136 10.30 9.31 13.91
N ALA A 137 10.31 8.87 12.65
CA ALA A 137 11.03 9.49 11.53
C ALA A 137 10.26 10.65 10.87
N GLY A 138 8.96 10.83 11.19
CA GLY A 138 8.08 11.84 10.60
C GLY A 138 8.50 13.28 10.93
N ARG A 139 8.14 14.22 10.03
CA ARG A 139 8.32 15.67 10.23
C ARG A 139 7.28 16.19 11.21
N GLY A 140 7.70 16.96 12.20
CA GLY A 140 6.85 17.58 13.21
C GLY A 140 7.68 17.91 14.45
N THR A 141 7.10 18.70 15.36
CA THR A 141 7.74 18.96 16.66
C THR A 141 7.75 17.69 17.50
N LEU A 142 8.65 17.59 18.46
CA LEU A 142 8.67 16.48 19.41
C LEU A 142 7.30 16.26 20.05
N LYS A 143 6.58 17.35 20.31
CA LYS A 143 5.23 17.33 20.88
C LYS A 143 4.25 16.62 19.94
N ASP A 144 4.23 16.99 18.67
CA ASP A 144 3.33 16.40 17.66
C ASP A 144 3.57 14.88 17.52
N ARG A 145 4.84 14.48 17.53
CA ARG A 145 5.25 13.07 17.44
C ARG A 145 4.84 12.27 18.68
N VAL A 146 5.01 12.84 19.87
CA VAL A 146 4.58 12.20 21.12
C VAL A 146 3.07 12.07 21.16
N GLU A 147 2.33 13.10 20.76
CA GLU A 147 0.85 13.07 20.70
C GLU A 147 0.33 12.01 19.73
N GLU A 148 0.99 11.82 18.60
CA GLU A 148 0.62 10.78 17.62
C GLU A 148 0.88 9.36 18.18
N VAL A 149 2.00 9.15 18.88
CA VAL A 149 2.30 7.88 19.55
C VAL A 149 1.29 7.61 20.67
N GLU A 150 1.01 8.58 21.51
CA GLU A 150 0.02 8.46 22.59
C GLU A 150 -1.37 8.13 22.05
N ALA A 151 -1.82 8.82 21.01
CA ALA A 151 -3.13 8.58 20.38
C ALA A 151 -3.22 7.17 19.82
N ARG A 152 -2.13 6.63 19.29
CA ARG A 152 -2.05 5.28 18.76
C ARG A 152 -2.13 4.23 19.86
N ILE A 153 -1.34 4.37 20.91
CA ILE A 153 -1.34 3.45 22.06
C ILE A 153 -2.75 3.39 22.67
N LEU A 154 -3.38 4.55 22.84
CA LEU A 154 -4.75 4.63 23.36
C LEU A 154 -5.77 3.91 22.47
N ARG A 155 -5.69 4.13 21.16
CA ARG A 155 -6.60 3.50 20.18
C ARG A 155 -6.44 1.99 20.15
N GLU A 156 -5.21 1.51 20.15
CA GLU A 156 -4.90 0.08 20.14
C GLU A 156 -5.36 -0.61 21.43
N THR A 157 -5.07 0.00 22.59
CA THR A 157 -5.50 -0.53 23.89
C THR A 157 -7.01 -0.56 24.01
N LEU A 158 -7.71 0.50 23.60
CA LEU A 158 -9.17 0.55 23.60
C LEU A 158 -9.78 -0.51 22.68
N THR A 159 -9.24 -0.69 21.49
CA THR A 159 -9.72 -1.69 20.54
C THR A 159 -9.51 -3.10 21.09
N ARG A 160 -8.33 -3.41 21.61
CA ARG A 160 -8.01 -4.71 22.22
C ARG A 160 -8.90 -5.03 23.43
N LEU A 161 -9.19 -4.03 24.26
CA LEU A 161 -10.05 -4.17 25.42
C LEU A 161 -11.54 -3.95 25.13
N LYS A 162 -11.94 -3.98 23.83
CA LYS A 162 -13.33 -3.80 23.39
C LYS A 162 -13.99 -2.55 24.02
N TRP A 163 -13.26 -1.44 24.00
CA TRP A 163 -13.69 -0.13 24.51
C TRP A 163 -14.03 -0.07 26.01
N ASN A 164 -13.51 -1.02 26.78
CA ASN A 164 -13.63 -0.99 28.22
C ASN A 164 -12.69 0.07 28.83
N LYS A 165 -13.19 1.30 28.93
CA LYS A 165 -12.43 2.47 29.41
C LYS A 165 -11.83 2.29 30.82
N SER A 166 -12.49 1.54 31.70
CA SER A 166 -11.97 1.30 33.05
C SER A 166 -10.75 0.39 33.05
N ARG A 167 -10.76 -0.70 32.25
CA ARG A 167 -9.61 -1.57 32.07
C ARG A 167 -8.47 -0.87 31.34
N ALA A 168 -8.79 -0.09 30.31
CA ALA A 168 -7.79 0.65 29.56
C ALA A 168 -7.07 1.68 30.43
N ALA A 169 -7.80 2.40 31.30
CA ALA A 169 -7.22 3.33 32.25
C ALA A 169 -6.27 2.63 33.21
N GLN A 170 -6.67 1.47 33.74
CA GLN A 170 -5.85 0.68 34.67
C GLN A 170 -4.59 0.16 33.99
N GLU A 171 -4.67 -0.35 32.76
CA GLU A 171 -3.54 -0.91 32.03
C GLU A 171 -2.52 0.15 31.63
N LEU A 172 -2.98 1.36 31.30
CA LEU A 172 -2.14 2.50 30.93
C LEU A 172 -1.69 3.36 32.12
N ASP A 173 -1.99 2.93 33.32
CA ASP A 173 -1.71 3.68 34.58
C ASP A 173 -2.23 5.13 34.54
N LEU A 174 -3.42 5.30 33.94
CA LEU A 174 -4.11 6.58 33.83
C LEU A 174 -5.32 6.65 34.76
N SER A 175 -5.62 7.84 35.27
CA SER A 175 -6.92 8.05 35.89
C SER A 175 -8.03 7.97 34.84
N ARG A 176 -9.25 7.56 35.22
CA ARG A 176 -10.40 7.50 34.29
C ARG A 176 -10.70 8.87 33.66
N VAL A 177 -10.48 9.94 34.42
CA VAL A 177 -10.65 11.32 33.94
C VAL A 177 -9.55 11.67 32.93
N GLY A 178 -8.30 11.31 33.20
CA GLY A 178 -7.19 11.52 32.31
C GLY A 178 -7.32 10.77 30.99
N LEU A 179 -7.75 9.50 31.04
CA LEU A 179 -8.02 8.72 29.83
C LEU A 179 -9.12 9.37 28.97
N ARG A 180 -10.23 9.83 29.61
CA ARG A 180 -11.34 10.48 28.90
C ARG A 180 -10.89 11.77 28.22
N ALA A 181 -10.14 12.62 28.91
CA ALA A 181 -9.59 13.85 28.36
C ALA A 181 -8.65 13.60 27.16
N LYS A 182 -7.83 12.52 27.22
CA LYS A 182 -6.95 12.13 26.11
C LYS A 182 -7.74 11.59 24.92
N ILE A 183 -8.78 10.78 25.14
CA ILE A 183 -9.68 10.28 24.09
C ILE A 183 -10.33 11.45 23.35
N GLU A 184 -10.84 12.42 24.08
CA GLU A 184 -11.50 13.62 23.54
C GLU A 184 -10.50 14.50 22.78
N ARG A 185 -9.32 14.76 23.37
CA ARG A 185 -8.25 15.55 22.76
C ARG A 185 -7.75 14.98 21.43
N TYR A 186 -7.66 13.66 21.32
CA TYR A 186 -7.16 12.98 20.12
C TYR A 186 -8.27 12.56 19.17
N GLY A 187 -9.54 12.90 19.43
CA GLY A 187 -10.68 12.56 18.59
C GLY A 187 -10.83 11.06 18.35
N ILE A 188 -10.60 10.22 19.38
CA ILE A 188 -10.66 8.77 19.26
C ILE A 188 -12.11 8.33 19.46
N GLU A 189 -12.78 7.93 18.37
CA GLU A 189 -14.18 7.50 18.39
C GLU A 189 -14.31 5.97 18.40
N GLU A 190 -15.34 5.47 19.07
CA GLU A 190 -15.69 4.07 19.11
C GLU A 190 -16.32 3.65 17.75
N PRO A 191 -15.80 2.65 17.05
CA PRO A 191 -16.39 2.19 15.80
C PRO A 191 -17.82 1.69 16.06
N GLY A 192 -18.82 2.37 15.51
CA GLY A 192 -20.23 1.99 15.62
C GLY A 192 -21.11 2.92 16.46
N LYS A 193 -20.59 3.96 17.10
CA LYS A 193 -21.37 4.99 17.75
C LYS A 193 -21.49 6.22 16.83
N VAL A 194 -22.34 6.13 15.81
CA VAL A 194 -22.84 7.29 15.09
C VAL A 194 -23.61 8.14 16.09
N ALA A 195 -23.25 9.43 16.16
CA ALA A 195 -23.87 10.40 17.03
C ALA A 195 -25.41 10.32 16.96
N GLN A 196 -26.04 9.86 18.02
CA GLN A 196 -27.41 10.23 18.31
C GLN A 196 -27.36 11.68 18.82
N SER A 197 -27.52 12.61 17.91
CA SER A 197 -27.94 13.96 18.23
C SER A 197 -29.36 13.88 18.77
N ASP A 198 -29.53 14.17 20.03
CA ASP A 198 -30.85 14.41 20.65
C ASP A 198 -31.53 15.56 19.93
N PRO A 199 -32.74 15.34 19.38
CA PRO A 199 -33.62 16.41 18.98
C PRO A 199 -34.67 16.60 20.05
N GLN A 200 -34.38 17.37 21.10
CA GLN A 200 -35.42 17.91 22.00
C GLN A 200 -34.90 19.11 22.80
N SER A 201 -35.18 20.28 22.29
CA SER A 201 -35.59 21.46 23.09
C SER A 201 -35.90 22.63 22.16
N GLU A 202 -37.06 22.52 21.48
CA GLU A 202 -37.86 23.67 21.07
C GLU A 202 -39.26 23.34 21.53
N GLU A 203 -39.64 23.95 22.65
CA GLU A 203 -41.01 24.35 23.04
C GLU A 203 -40.93 24.90 24.47
N GLU A 204 -40.85 26.22 24.56
CA GLU A 204 -41.70 27.17 25.27
C GLU A 204 -41.12 28.59 25.19
#